data_7f9c890fbb50c5efad040c16da520651
#
_entry.id   7f9c890fbb50c5efad040c16da520651
#
_cell.length_a   1.000
_cell.length_b   1.000
_cell.length_c   1.000
_cell.angle_alpha   90.00
_cell.angle_beta   90.00
_cell.angle_gamma   90.00
#
_symmetry.space_group_name_H-M   'P 1'
#
loop_
_entity.id
_entity.type
_entity.pdbx_description
1 polymer ?
#
loop_
_entity_poly.entity_id
_entity_poly.type
_entity_poly.pdbx_seq_one_letter_code
_entity_poly.pdbx_strand_id
1 'polypeptide(L)'
;DEPTNGLDPAGIQEMRALIRNMPAATGATVLISSHLLGEMEQMVEQVGIIDHGHILFEGPLTELQRHSRGNVTLRLLDPAKAAPILRANGLTAHSDSCVVTLPPLQDALLADLVQKLAACGAGVVELTPRTKTLEEIFLSLTSEEAD
;
A
#
# COMPACT_ATOMS: atom_id res chain seq x y z
N ASP A 1 -3.01 -24.67 -3.27
CA ASP A 1 -3.78 -24.25 -2.10
C ASP A 1 -2.85 -24.17 -0.90
N GLU A 2 -2.80 -23.00 -0.22
CA GLU A 2 -2.00 -22.74 0.97
C GLU A 2 -0.54 -23.23 0.90
N PRO A 3 0.24 -22.86 -0.13
CA PRO A 3 1.54 -23.50 -0.40
C PRO A 3 2.60 -23.23 0.67
N THR A 4 2.40 -22.20 1.50
CA THR A 4 3.35 -21.81 2.56
C THR A 4 2.92 -22.28 3.95
N ASN A 5 1.76 -22.92 4.05
CA ASN A 5 1.22 -23.32 5.35
C ASN A 5 2.11 -24.39 6.03
N GLY A 6 2.46 -24.15 7.30
CA GLY A 6 3.26 -25.06 8.10
C GLY A 6 4.77 -25.06 7.80
N LEU A 7 5.24 -24.19 6.91
CA LEU A 7 6.67 -24.02 6.65
C LEU A 7 7.30 -23.05 7.65
N ASP A 8 8.58 -23.27 7.93
CA ASP A 8 9.41 -22.31 8.64
C ASP A 8 9.79 -21.12 7.72
N PRO A 9 10.34 -20.01 8.25
CA PRO A 9 10.69 -18.84 7.44
C PRO A 9 11.62 -19.14 6.26
N ALA A 10 12.53 -20.10 6.39
CA ALA A 10 13.42 -20.50 5.30
C ALA A 10 12.66 -21.26 4.21
N GLY A 11 11.82 -22.22 4.58
CA GLY A 11 10.96 -22.95 3.65
C GLY A 11 9.96 -22.05 2.93
N ILE A 12 9.42 -21.02 3.58
CA ILE A 12 8.58 -20.01 2.93
C ILE A 12 9.34 -19.29 1.83
N GLN A 13 10.60 -18.89 2.08
CA GLN A 13 11.43 -18.22 1.06
C GLN A 13 11.74 -19.13 -0.13
N GLU A 14 12.06 -20.40 0.11
CA GLU A 14 12.31 -21.39 -0.93
C GLU A 14 11.05 -21.66 -1.76
N MET A 15 9.90 -21.86 -1.12
CA MET A 15 8.62 -22.05 -1.80
C MET A 15 8.24 -20.84 -2.65
N ARG A 16 8.45 -19.64 -2.14
CA ARG A 16 8.22 -18.38 -2.86
C ARG A 16 9.08 -18.27 -4.11
N ALA A 17 10.39 -18.59 -4.00
CA ALA A 17 11.29 -18.60 -5.14
C ALA A 17 10.87 -19.66 -6.19
N LEU A 18 10.45 -20.85 -5.75
CA LEU A 18 9.95 -21.90 -6.62
C LEU A 18 8.72 -21.43 -7.41
N ILE A 19 7.70 -20.92 -6.73
CA ILE A 19 6.44 -20.45 -7.33
C ILE A 19 6.71 -19.35 -8.37
N ARG A 20 7.55 -18.36 -8.05
CA ARG A 20 7.87 -17.25 -8.97
C ARG A 20 8.63 -17.71 -10.21
N ASN A 21 9.49 -18.70 -10.10
CA ASN A 21 10.30 -19.19 -11.22
C ASN A 21 9.58 -20.25 -12.06
N MET A 22 8.53 -20.90 -11.55
CA MET A 22 7.82 -21.96 -12.21
C MET A 22 7.26 -21.58 -13.60
N PRO A 23 6.60 -20.41 -13.78
CA PRO A 23 6.11 -19.99 -15.09
C PRO A 23 7.21 -19.90 -16.14
N ALA A 24 8.34 -19.29 -15.81
CA ALA A 24 9.47 -19.17 -16.73
C ALA A 24 10.13 -20.50 -17.06
N ALA A 25 10.19 -21.43 -16.10
CA ALA A 25 10.82 -22.73 -16.26
C ALA A 25 9.95 -23.74 -17.05
N THR A 26 8.62 -23.64 -16.92
CA THR A 26 7.70 -24.67 -17.43
C THR A 26 6.70 -24.17 -18.48
N GLY A 27 6.55 -22.84 -18.63
CA GLY A 27 5.48 -22.22 -19.44
C GLY A 27 4.09 -22.35 -18.81
N ALA A 28 3.98 -22.81 -17.57
CA ALA A 28 2.70 -23.02 -16.89
C ALA A 28 2.23 -21.69 -16.22
N THR A 29 0.91 -21.53 -16.15
CA THR A 29 0.30 -20.54 -15.26
C THR A 29 0.12 -21.16 -13.88
N VAL A 30 0.53 -20.43 -12.85
CA VAL A 30 0.40 -20.87 -11.45
C VAL A 30 -0.75 -20.11 -10.80
N LEU A 31 -1.74 -20.86 -10.32
CA LEU A 31 -2.82 -20.33 -9.49
C LEU A 31 -2.60 -20.80 -8.05
N ILE A 32 -2.59 -19.87 -7.13
CA ILE A 32 -2.45 -20.14 -5.70
C ILE A 32 -3.57 -19.46 -4.91
N SER A 33 -3.94 -20.09 -3.81
CA SER A 33 -4.82 -19.50 -2.80
C SER A 33 -4.10 -19.46 -1.46
N SER A 34 -4.30 -18.43 -0.69
CA SER A 34 -3.77 -18.29 0.67
C SER A 34 -4.57 -17.26 1.46
N HIS A 35 -4.65 -17.47 2.76
CA HIS A 35 -5.15 -16.49 3.72
C HIS A 35 -4.03 -15.55 4.23
N LEU A 36 -2.77 -15.85 3.93
CA LEU A 36 -1.59 -15.05 4.31
C LEU A 36 -1.33 -13.98 3.24
N LEU A 37 -2.12 -12.92 3.24
CA LEU A 37 -2.12 -11.90 2.18
C LEU A 37 -0.77 -11.21 2.00
N GLY A 38 -0.01 -10.99 3.08
CA GLY A 38 1.34 -10.43 3.01
C GLY A 38 2.36 -11.33 2.28
N GLU A 39 2.14 -12.65 2.29
CA GLU A 39 2.94 -13.61 1.51
C GLU A 39 2.57 -13.54 0.03
N MET A 40 1.28 -13.40 -0.27
CA MET A 40 0.77 -13.30 -1.63
C MET A 40 1.34 -12.09 -2.36
N GLU A 41 1.42 -10.92 -1.72
CA GLU A 41 2.00 -9.71 -2.30
C GLU A 41 3.40 -9.91 -2.88
N GLN A 42 4.14 -10.86 -2.35
CA GLN A 42 5.52 -11.13 -2.77
C GLN A 42 5.63 -12.19 -3.87
N MET A 43 4.55 -12.89 -4.18
CA MET A 43 4.57 -14.05 -5.10
C MET A 43 3.78 -13.82 -6.39
N VAL A 44 2.74 -12.98 -6.35
CA VAL A 44 1.75 -12.88 -7.42
C VAL A 44 1.85 -11.58 -8.21
N GLU A 45 1.50 -11.64 -9.49
CA GLU A 45 1.36 -10.49 -10.38
C GLU A 45 -0.12 -10.11 -10.59
N GLN A 46 -1.01 -11.10 -10.53
CA GLN A 46 -2.45 -10.95 -10.67
C GLN A 46 -3.13 -11.42 -9.40
N VAL A 47 -4.20 -10.77 -9.01
CA VAL A 47 -4.99 -11.12 -7.83
C VAL A 47 -6.47 -11.17 -8.16
N GLY A 48 -7.17 -12.12 -7.58
CA GLY A 48 -8.63 -12.18 -7.50
C GLY A 48 -9.04 -12.13 -6.02
N ILE A 49 -9.89 -11.18 -5.66
CA ILE A 49 -10.49 -11.09 -4.32
C ILE A 49 -11.92 -11.59 -4.42
N ILE A 50 -12.23 -12.60 -3.61
CA ILE A 50 -13.54 -13.24 -3.60
C ILE A 50 -14.11 -13.13 -2.19
N ASP A 51 -15.35 -12.66 -2.09
CA ASP A 51 -16.11 -12.66 -0.86
C ASP A 51 -17.54 -13.17 -1.11
N HIS A 52 -18.05 -14.01 -0.21
CA HIS A 52 -19.40 -14.61 -0.30
C HIS A 52 -19.75 -15.17 -1.70
N GLY A 53 -18.77 -15.68 -2.44
CA GLY A 53 -18.95 -16.25 -3.79
C GLY A 53 -18.98 -15.21 -4.92
N HIS A 54 -18.75 -13.93 -4.64
CA HIS A 54 -18.65 -12.85 -5.61
C HIS A 54 -17.19 -12.41 -5.77
N ILE A 55 -16.81 -12.07 -7.01
CA ILE A 55 -15.50 -11.48 -7.29
C ILE A 55 -15.61 -9.96 -7.01
N LEU A 56 -14.90 -9.50 -5.98
CA LEU A 56 -14.84 -8.08 -5.63
C LEU A 56 -13.79 -7.34 -6.46
N PHE A 57 -12.71 -8.02 -6.82
CA PHE A 57 -11.65 -7.49 -7.67
C PHE A 57 -10.97 -8.62 -8.44
N GLU A 58 -10.61 -8.35 -9.69
CA GLU A 58 -9.75 -9.22 -10.51
C GLU A 58 -8.86 -8.33 -11.37
N GLY A 59 -7.54 -8.49 -11.24
CA GLY A 59 -6.59 -7.72 -12.03
C GLY A 59 -5.17 -7.72 -11.49
N PRO A 60 -4.29 -6.88 -12.08
CA PRO A 60 -2.92 -6.76 -11.61
C PRO A 60 -2.86 -6.26 -10.16
N LEU A 61 -1.96 -6.85 -9.37
CA LEU A 61 -1.70 -6.41 -8.00
C LEU A 61 -1.34 -4.91 -7.94
N THR A 62 -0.57 -4.43 -8.92
CA THR A 62 -0.18 -3.01 -9.01
C THR A 62 -1.37 -2.07 -9.23
N GLU A 63 -2.43 -2.52 -9.89
CA GLU A 63 -3.66 -1.76 -10.07
C GLU A 63 -4.43 -1.67 -8.75
N LEU A 64 -4.59 -2.79 -8.07
CA LEU A 64 -5.21 -2.84 -6.75
C LEU A 64 -4.48 -1.91 -5.76
N GLN A 65 -3.15 -1.93 -5.73
CA GLN A 65 -2.34 -1.06 -4.89
C GLN A 65 -2.45 0.42 -5.26
N ARG A 66 -2.61 0.77 -6.54
CA ARG A 66 -2.81 2.16 -6.98
C ARG A 66 -4.13 2.74 -6.48
N HIS A 67 -5.21 1.96 -6.49
CA HIS A 67 -6.52 2.37 -5.97
C HIS A 67 -6.54 2.47 -4.44
N SER A 68 -5.58 1.84 -3.78
CA SER A 68 -5.50 1.72 -2.33
C SER A 68 -4.39 2.57 -1.74
N ARG A 69 -4.26 3.81 -2.23
CA ARG A 69 -3.30 4.77 -1.67
C ARG A 69 -3.58 4.98 -0.19
N GLY A 70 -2.58 4.78 0.62
CA GLY A 70 -2.62 5.07 2.04
C GLY A 70 -2.21 6.51 2.35
N ASN A 71 -2.15 6.82 3.62
CA ASN A 71 -1.72 8.11 4.13
C ASN A 71 -0.26 8.42 3.71
N VAL A 72 0.05 9.70 3.65
CA VAL A 72 1.42 10.18 3.41
C VAL A 72 1.99 10.71 4.72
N THR A 73 3.14 10.19 5.12
CA THR A 73 3.86 10.66 6.31
C THR A 73 4.99 11.61 5.88
N LEU A 74 5.00 12.79 6.47
CA LEU A 74 6.05 13.79 6.31
C LEU A 74 6.78 13.98 7.62
N ARG A 75 8.11 13.96 7.60
CA ARG A 75 8.93 14.41 8.73
C ARG A 75 9.50 15.78 8.39
N LEU A 76 9.20 16.74 9.26
CA LEU A 76 9.50 18.15 9.08
C LEU A 76 10.45 18.65 10.17
N LEU A 77 11.31 19.62 9.83
CA LEU A 77 12.13 20.31 10.84
C LEU A 77 11.30 21.29 11.65
N ASP A 78 10.37 22.00 10.99
CA ASP A 78 9.51 23.02 11.61
C ASP A 78 8.05 22.81 11.18
N PRO A 79 7.29 21.97 11.89
CA PRO A 79 5.87 21.72 11.58
C PRO A 79 4.98 22.96 11.72
N ALA A 80 5.37 23.94 12.53
CA ALA A 80 4.59 25.16 12.72
C ALA A 80 4.51 25.99 11.44
N LYS A 81 5.58 26.02 10.64
CA LYS A 81 5.60 26.67 9.33
C LYS A 81 4.78 25.92 8.27
N ALA A 82 4.62 24.61 8.42
CA ALA A 82 3.81 23.81 7.51
C ALA A 82 2.30 24.02 7.71
N ALA A 83 1.86 24.26 8.93
CA ALA A 83 0.45 24.34 9.30
C ALA A 83 -0.39 25.31 8.42
N PRO A 84 0.02 26.54 8.12
CA PRO A 84 -0.76 27.43 7.25
C PRO A 84 -0.84 26.91 5.81
N ILE A 85 0.24 26.30 5.29
CA ILE A 85 0.27 25.73 3.94
C ILE A 85 -0.69 24.53 3.84
N LEU A 86 -0.69 23.65 4.83
CA LEU A 86 -1.57 22.50 4.88
C LEU A 86 -3.04 22.92 4.91
N ARG A 87 -3.40 23.85 5.76
CA ARG A 87 -4.77 24.41 5.85
C ARG A 87 -5.20 25.08 4.54
N ALA A 88 -4.33 25.84 3.90
CA ALA A 88 -4.63 26.51 2.63
C ALA A 88 -4.89 25.52 1.49
N ASN A 89 -4.37 24.28 1.58
CA ASN A 89 -4.66 23.20 0.63
C ASN A 89 -5.79 22.26 1.11
N GLY A 90 -6.56 22.64 2.14
CA GLY A 90 -7.68 21.85 2.65
C GLY A 90 -7.27 20.56 3.38
N LEU A 91 -6.00 20.49 3.82
CA LEU A 91 -5.45 19.31 4.46
C LEU A 91 -5.51 19.45 5.97
N THR A 92 -6.16 18.50 6.64
CA THR A 92 -6.07 18.29 8.08
C THR A 92 -4.88 17.41 8.37
N ALA A 93 -3.90 17.95 9.09
CA ALA A 93 -2.71 17.24 9.48
C ALA A 93 -2.87 16.71 10.90
N HIS A 94 -2.69 15.42 11.08
CA HIS A 94 -2.42 14.86 12.40
C HIS A 94 -0.91 14.99 12.65
N SER A 95 -0.55 15.84 13.59
CA SER A 95 0.86 16.11 13.93
C SER A 95 1.17 15.48 15.29
N ASP A 96 2.12 14.58 15.28
CA ASP A 96 2.78 14.11 16.49
C ASP A 96 4.24 14.56 16.45
N SER A 97 4.54 15.65 17.16
CA SER A 97 5.85 16.30 17.15
C SER A 97 6.27 16.79 15.75
N CYS A 98 7.36 16.24 15.20
CA CYS A 98 7.91 16.60 13.88
C CYS A 98 7.35 15.74 12.72
N VAL A 99 6.42 14.84 13.01
CA VAL A 99 5.80 13.94 12.02
C VAL A 99 4.38 14.40 11.74
N VAL A 100 4.06 14.59 10.46
CA VAL A 100 2.74 14.99 9.98
C VAL A 100 2.19 13.88 9.10
N THR A 101 1.01 13.40 9.41
CA THR A 101 0.30 12.41 8.58
C THR A 101 -0.80 13.10 7.81
N LEU A 102 -0.78 12.93 6.50
CA LEU A 102 -1.75 13.48 5.56
C LEU A 102 -2.62 12.35 4.97
N PRO A 103 -3.85 12.63 4.55
CA PRO A 103 -4.65 11.67 3.81
C PRO A 103 -3.98 11.29 2.49
N PRO A 104 -4.48 10.26 1.78
CA PRO A 104 -3.98 9.90 0.46
C PRO A 104 -4.03 11.08 -0.50
N LEU A 105 -2.94 11.35 -1.20
CA LEU A 105 -2.82 12.44 -2.16
C LEU A 105 -2.40 11.93 -3.53
N GLN A 106 -2.82 12.63 -4.58
CA GLN A 106 -2.31 12.41 -5.92
C GLN A 106 -0.87 12.94 -6.04
N ASP A 107 -0.06 12.30 -6.88
CA ASP A 107 1.38 12.61 -7.00
C ASP A 107 1.64 14.08 -7.38
N ALA A 108 0.81 14.64 -8.27
CA ALA A 108 0.92 16.05 -8.67
C ALA A 108 0.66 17.01 -7.50
N LEU A 109 -0.37 16.71 -6.69
CA LEU A 109 -0.70 17.51 -5.51
C LEU A 109 0.38 17.38 -4.43
N LEU A 110 0.90 16.18 -4.25
CA LEU A 110 1.99 15.92 -3.31
C LEU A 110 3.28 16.67 -3.70
N ALA A 111 3.63 16.66 -5.00
CA ALA A 111 4.78 17.38 -5.51
C ALA A 111 4.65 18.92 -5.30
N ASP A 112 3.50 19.48 -5.61
CA ASP A 112 3.21 20.90 -5.39
C ASP A 112 3.27 21.25 -3.89
N LEU A 113 2.70 20.40 -3.04
CA LEU A 113 2.75 20.57 -1.59
C LEU A 113 4.18 20.58 -1.06
N VAL A 114 5.03 19.65 -1.51
CA VAL A 114 6.44 19.57 -1.10
C VAL A 114 7.19 20.84 -1.50
N GLN A 115 6.95 21.37 -2.70
CA GLN A 115 7.54 22.65 -3.14
C GLN A 115 7.13 23.83 -2.24
N LYS A 116 5.84 23.92 -1.91
CA LYS A 116 5.31 24.96 -1.01
C LYS A 116 5.90 24.84 0.40
N LEU A 117 6.02 23.63 0.93
CA LEU A 117 6.62 23.36 2.25
C LEU A 117 8.11 23.71 2.28
N ALA A 118 8.84 23.44 1.20
CA ALA A 118 10.23 23.82 1.08
C ALA A 118 10.38 25.35 1.01
N ALA A 119 9.53 26.03 0.23
CA ALA A 119 9.56 27.48 0.06
C ALA A 119 9.24 28.24 1.37
N CYS A 120 8.35 27.71 2.23
CA CYS A 120 8.05 28.33 3.53
C CYS A 120 9.10 28.01 4.62
N GLY A 121 10.11 27.20 4.32
CA GLY A 121 11.16 26.82 5.25
C GLY A 121 10.72 25.82 6.31
N ALA A 122 9.70 25.01 6.05
CA ALA A 122 9.28 23.93 6.94
C ALA A 122 10.30 22.79 7.03
N GLY A 123 11.18 22.65 6.03
CA GLY A 123 12.28 21.68 6.02
C GLY A 123 11.79 20.24 5.94
N VAL A 124 11.36 19.81 4.75
CA VAL A 124 10.97 18.40 4.52
C VAL A 124 12.20 17.51 4.57
N VAL A 125 12.29 16.63 5.56
CA VAL A 125 13.41 15.71 5.78
C VAL A 125 13.12 14.34 5.19
N GLU A 126 11.85 13.92 5.26
CA GLU A 126 11.42 12.62 4.79
C GLU A 126 9.98 12.70 4.31
N LEU A 127 9.68 11.97 3.24
CA LEU A 127 8.35 11.79 2.69
C LEU A 127 8.17 10.32 2.42
N THR A 128 7.21 9.70 3.11
CA THR A 128 6.91 8.27 2.97
C THR A 128 5.44 8.10 2.60
N PRO A 129 5.14 7.82 1.32
CA PRO A 129 3.80 7.37 0.94
C PRO A 129 3.56 6.00 1.56
N ARG A 130 2.46 5.82 2.27
CA ARG A 130 2.03 4.50 2.72
C ARG A 130 1.17 3.88 1.63
N THR A 131 1.54 2.71 1.16
CA THR A 131 0.64 1.83 0.41
C THR A 131 -0.12 0.97 1.40
N LYS A 132 -1.43 0.81 1.21
CA LYS A 132 -2.19 -0.16 1.98
C LYS A 132 -1.70 -1.57 1.64
N THR A 133 -1.60 -2.43 2.63
CA THR A 133 -1.34 -3.86 2.42
C THR A 133 -2.56 -4.53 1.79
N LEU A 134 -2.35 -5.71 1.17
CA LEU A 134 -3.48 -6.52 0.66
C LEU A 134 -4.51 -6.80 1.74
N GLU A 135 -4.09 -6.99 2.98
CA GLU A 135 -4.98 -7.21 4.11
C GLU A 135 -5.85 -5.98 4.39
N GLU A 136 -5.26 -4.78 4.43
CA GLU A 136 -5.99 -3.52 4.61
C GLU A 136 -6.95 -3.25 3.46
N ILE A 137 -6.57 -3.64 2.23
CA ILE A 137 -7.42 -3.52 1.04
C ILE A 137 -8.59 -4.50 1.11
N PHE A 138 -8.30 -5.76 1.41
CA PHE A 138 -9.31 -6.81 1.56
C PHE A 138 -10.35 -6.41 2.60
N LEU A 139 -9.93 -5.98 3.78
CA LEU A 139 -10.83 -5.53 4.84
C LEU A 139 -11.66 -4.32 4.40
N SER A 140 -11.08 -3.38 3.63
CA SER A 140 -11.86 -2.23 3.13
C SER A 140 -12.92 -2.61 2.11
N LEU A 141 -12.64 -3.59 1.23
CA LEU A 141 -13.59 -4.06 0.22
C LEU A 141 -14.73 -4.89 0.84
N THR A 142 -14.40 -5.73 1.82
CA THR A 142 -15.40 -6.60 2.48
C THR A 142 -16.24 -5.87 3.51
N SER A 143 -15.79 -4.71 4.05
CA SER A 143 -16.56 -3.90 4.98
C SER A 143 -17.55 -2.94 4.32
N GLU A 144 -17.36 -2.56 3.05
CA GLU A 144 -18.28 -1.68 2.32
C GLU A 144 -19.57 -2.38 1.87
N GLU A 145 -19.62 -3.72 1.84
CA GLU A 145 -20.83 -4.49 1.51
C GLU A 145 -21.74 -4.79 2.73
N ALA A 146 -21.33 -4.36 3.93
CA ALA A 146 -22.08 -4.63 5.17
C ALA A 146 -23.10 -3.53 5.56
N ASP A 147 -23.25 -2.48 4.76
CA ASP A 147 -24.26 -1.41 4.87
C ASP A 147 -25.22 -1.46 3.66
#